data_173608148a507d3bbf39c172035d0ff2
#
_entry.id   173608148a507d3bbf39c172035d0ff2
#
_cell.length_a   1.000
_cell.length_b   1.000
_cell.length_c   1.000
_cell.angle_alpha   90.00
_cell.angle_beta   90.00
_cell.angle_gamma   90.00
#
_symmetry.space_group_name_H-M   'P 1'
#
loop_
_entity.id
_entity.type
_entity.pdbx_description
1 polymer ?
#
loop_
_entity_poly.entity_id
_entity_poly.type
_entity_poly.pdbx_seq_one_letter_code
_entity_poly.pdbx_strand_id
1 'polypeptide(L)'
;DILYEFIQSQGLVNRIQERFDMRAHYSAHYGTDPVFSINPEASAEDLLAYWERIISVSYDQSSGLVEMRVQAFDPHVAQNIATMILEESQQMINALNTQAREDTISYAQTDLVDALERLKTAREALTQFRTRTRIVDPEADIQGRMGVMNNLQQQLATALIDYDLLRGTVADGDPRLKKGQQLIDVIRQ
;
A
#
# COMPACT_ATOMS: atom_id res chain seq x y z
N ASP A 1 -12.55 10.93 19.34
CA ASP A 1 -11.14 11.29 19.41
C ASP A 1 -10.40 10.29 20.29
N ILE A 2 -9.40 9.61 19.74
CA ILE A 2 -8.65 8.52 20.40
C ILE A 2 -8.07 8.97 21.75
N LEU A 3 -7.57 10.20 21.82
CA LEU A 3 -7.01 10.73 23.06
C LEU A 3 -8.06 10.91 24.13
N TYR A 4 -9.25 11.37 23.80
CA TYR A 4 -10.37 11.51 24.71
C TYR A 4 -10.79 10.16 25.30
N GLU A 5 -10.98 9.16 24.44
CA GLU A 5 -11.31 7.80 24.87
C GLU A 5 -10.21 7.18 25.74
N PHE A 6 -8.94 7.43 25.39
CA PHE A 6 -7.81 6.96 26.18
C PHE A 6 -7.80 7.58 27.59
N ILE A 7 -8.03 8.91 27.71
CA ILE A 7 -8.04 9.59 29.02
C ILE A 7 -9.17 9.06 29.90
N GLN A 8 -10.27 8.61 29.34
CA GLN A 8 -11.40 8.02 30.06
C GLN A 8 -11.33 6.50 30.18
N SER A 9 -10.25 5.88 29.74
CA SER A 9 -10.13 4.43 29.74
C SER A 9 -9.74 3.88 31.11
N GLN A 10 -10.27 2.71 31.45
CA GLN A 10 -9.86 1.94 32.64
C GLN A 10 -8.34 1.67 32.65
N GLY A 11 -7.74 1.50 31.47
CA GLY A 11 -6.30 1.26 31.35
C GLY A 11 -5.45 2.41 31.87
N LEU A 12 -5.83 3.66 31.57
CA LEU A 12 -5.15 4.84 32.12
C LEU A 12 -5.37 4.98 33.61
N VAL A 13 -6.59 4.80 34.09
CA VAL A 13 -6.94 4.87 35.53
C VAL A 13 -6.09 3.89 36.32
N ASN A 14 -5.94 2.66 35.85
CA ASN A 14 -5.13 1.64 36.51
C ASN A 14 -3.64 2.03 36.58
N ARG A 15 -3.07 2.55 35.47
CA ARG A 15 -1.67 3.00 35.42
C ARG A 15 -1.40 4.16 36.38
N ILE A 16 -2.34 5.10 36.45
CA ILE A 16 -2.21 6.22 37.38
C ILE A 16 -2.38 5.74 38.81
N GLN A 17 -3.31 4.82 39.10
CA GLN A 17 -3.48 4.22 40.41
C GLN A 17 -2.21 3.46 40.88
N GLU A 18 -1.48 2.80 39.97
CA GLU A 18 -0.20 2.14 40.28
C GLU A 18 0.92 3.13 40.62
N ARG A 19 0.94 4.30 39.98
CA ARG A 19 1.95 5.35 40.22
C ARG A 19 1.62 6.28 41.38
N PHE A 20 0.34 6.51 41.60
CA PHE A 20 -0.19 7.36 42.64
C PHE A 20 -1.48 6.75 43.19
N ASP A 21 -1.50 6.44 44.48
CA ASP A 21 -2.66 5.84 45.13
C ASP A 21 -3.83 6.86 45.22
N MET A 22 -4.55 6.99 44.09
CA MET A 22 -5.73 7.85 43.99
C MET A 22 -6.79 7.46 45.01
N ARG A 23 -6.96 6.15 45.22
CA ARG A 23 -7.95 5.64 46.14
C ARG A 23 -7.68 6.09 47.58
N ALA A 24 -6.44 6.04 48.04
CA ALA A 24 -6.03 6.55 49.33
C ALA A 24 -6.24 8.07 49.45
N HIS A 25 -5.86 8.84 48.43
CA HIS A 25 -6.01 10.29 48.42
C HIS A 25 -7.48 10.72 48.48
N TYR A 26 -8.31 10.17 47.60
CA TYR A 26 -9.70 10.61 47.45
C TYR A 26 -10.63 9.97 48.47
N SER A 27 -10.22 8.92 49.20
CA SER A 27 -10.97 8.36 50.33
C SER A 27 -10.67 9.02 51.70
N ALA A 28 -9.60 9.82 51.78
CA ALA A 28 -9.14 10.40 53.03
C ALA A 28 -10.22 11.23 53.74
N HIS A 29 -11.16 11.83 53.03
CA HIS A 29 -12.25 12.65 53.58
C HIS A 29 -13.61 11.94 53.53
N TYR A 30 -13.68 10.65 53.28
CA TYR A 30 -14.93 9.91 53.07
C TYR A 30 -15.86 9.98 54.29
N GLY A 31 -15.30 10.03 55.49
CA GLY A 31 -16.08 10.17 56.74
C GLY A 31 -16.73 11.55 56.96
N THR A 32 -16.19 12.59 56.30
CA THR A 32 -16.68 13.97 56.45
C THR A 32 -17.37 14.48 55.18
N ASP A 33 -16.97 14.02 54.00
CA ASP A 33 -17.55 14.42 52.75
C ASP A 33 -17.74 13.21 51.81
N PRO A 34 -18.80 12.42 51.98
CA PRO A 34 -19.06 11.25 51.17
C PRO A 34 -19.50 11.59 49.74
N VAL A 35 -19.79 12.86 49.42
CA VAL A 35 -20.24 13.28 48.11
C VAL A 35 -19.06 13.47 47.13
N PHE A 36 -17.98 14.09 47.62
CA PHE A 36 -16.79 14.36 46.80
C PHE A 36 -15.64 13.36 47.04
N SER A 37 -15.80 12.43 47.95
CA SER A 37 -14.82 11.37 48.24
C SER A 37 -15.28 10.04 47.65
N ILE A 38 -14.31 9.10 47.51
CA ILE A 38 -14.57 7.72 47.06
C ILE A 38 -14.57 6.78 48.28
N ASN A 39 -15.34 5.69 48.21
CA ASN A 39 -15.27 4.68 49.23
C ASN A 39 -13.88 4.01 49.21
N PRO A 40 -13.23 3.82 50.39
CA PRO A 40 -11.93 3.12 50.45
C PRO A 40 -11.94 1.72 49.86
N GLU A 41 -13.10 1.01 49.91
CA GLU A 41 -13.28 -0.33 49.34
C GLU A 41 -13.90 -0.32 47.93
N ALA A 42 -13.88 0.83 47.25
CA ALA A 42 -14.42 0.98 45.90
C ALA A 42 -13.79 0.00 44.91
N SER A 43 -14.60 -0.56 44.02
CA SER A 43 -14.14 -1.41 42.91
C SER A 43 -13.34 -0.63 41.87
N ALA A 44 -12.79 -1.31 40.89
CA ALA A 44 -12.12 -0.66 39.77
C ALA A 44 -13.11 0.14 38.91
N GLU A 45 -14.32 -0.36 38.73
CA GLU A 45 -15.40 0.29 38.02
C GLU A 45 -15.87 1.56 38.75
N ASP A 46 -15.97 1.52 40.06
CA ASP A 46 -16.31 2.69 40.88
C ASP A 46 -15.22 3.76 40.78
N LEU A 47 -13.95 3.34 40.75
CA LEU A 47 -12.83 4.24 40.56
C LEU A 47 -12.88 4.90 39.17
N LEU A 48 -13.25 4.18 38.11
CA LEU A 48 -13.45 4.73 36.78
C LEU A 48 -14.60 5.73 36.77
N ALA A 49 -15.75 5.39 37.34
CA ALA A 49 -16.88 6.31 37.44
C ALA A 49 -16.54 7.58 38.23
N TYR A 50 -15.71 7.43 39.25
CA TYR A 50 -15.18 8.56 40.03
C TYR A 50 -14.22 9.41 39.19
N TRP A 51 -13.31 8.77 38.43
CA TRP A 51 -12.38 9.41 37.52
C TRP A 51 -13.08 10.31 36.47
N GLU A 52 -14.12 9.80 35.82
CA GLU A 52 -14.94 10.58 34.87
C GLU A 52 -15.57 11.82 35.47
N ARG A 53 -15.78 11.83 36.78
CA ARG A 53 -16.34 12.97 37.52
C ARG A 53 -15.28 14.03 37.85
N ILE A 54 -14.05 13.62 38.18
CA ILE A 54 -12.96 14.52 38.57
C ILE A 54 -12.10 14.99 37.39
N ILE A 55 -12.14 14.29 36.27
CA ILE A 55 -11.44 14.65 35.07
C ILE A 55 -12.46 15.05 34.01
N SER A 56 -12.38 16.28 33.55
CA SER A 56 -13.14 16.71 32.38
C SER A 56 -12.21 17.06 31.24
N VAL A 57 -12.51 16.51 30.05
CA VAL A 57 -11.76 16.77 28.82
C VAL A 57 -12.71 17.42 27.83
N SER A 58 -12.31 18.52 27.26
CA SER A 58 -13.05 19.22 26.21
C SER A 58 -12.15 19.43 25.00
N TYR A 59 -12.70 19.23 23.80
CA TYR A 59 -12.03 19.48 22.55
C TYR A 59 -12.66 20.64 21.83
N ASP A 60 -11.88 21.70 21.63
CA ASP A 60 -12.30 22.83 20.83
C ASP A 60 -11.96 22.61 19.36
N GLN A 61 -12.98 22.35 18.56
CA GLN A 61 -12.85 22.09 17.12
C GLN A 61 -12.32 23.31 16.34
N SER A 62 -12.48 24.52 16.88
CA SER A 62 -12.06 25.75 16.19
C SER A 62 -10.56 26.00 16.33
N SER A 63 -9.99 25.69 17.48
CA SER A 63 -8.56 25.86 17.78
C SER A 63 -7.75 24.56 17.66
N GLY A 64 -8.43 23.41 17.65
CA GLY A 64 -7.79 22.08 17.69
C GLY A 64 -7.18 21.74 19.05
N LEU A 65 -7.49 22.53 20.08
CA LEU A 65 -6.95 22.34 21.42
C LEU A 65 -7.78 21.37 22.24
N VAL A 66 -7.10 20.55 23.02
CA VAL A 66 -7.69 19.72 24.08
C VAL A 66 -7.45 20.41 25.41
N GLU A 67 -8.51 20.80 26.08
CA GLU A 67 -8.47 21.32 27.45
C GLU A 67 -8.80 20.18 28.40
N MET A 68 -7.92 19.96 29.39
CA MET A 68 -8.13 18.97 30.43
C MET A 68 -8.19 19.69 31.79
N ARG A 69 -9.22 19.36 32.56
CA ARG A 69 -9.39 19.87 33.93
C ARG A 69 -9.37 18.72 34.90
N VAL A 70 -8.49 18.81 35.90
CA VAL A 70 -8.32 17.83 36.98
C VAL A 70 -8.75 18.45 38.29
N GLN A 71 -9.59 17.77 39.05
CA GLN A 71 -10.05 18.18 40.36
C GLN A 71 -9.45 17.27 41.45
N ALA A 72 -8.86 17.85 42.47
CA ALA A 72 -8.34 17.13 43.62
C ALA A 72 -8.49 17.99 44.89
N PHE A 73 -8.37 17.39 46.08
CA PHE A 73 -8.39 18.10 47.35
C PHE A 73 -7.13 18.97 47.58
N ASP A 74 -6.04 18.66 46.89
CA ASP A 74 -4.78 19.40 46.94
C ASP A 74 -4.38 19.84 45.53
N PRO A 75 -4.03 21.11 45.30
CA PRO A 75 -3.60 21.61 43.99
C PRO A 75 -2.36 20.92 43.44
N HIS A 76 -1.42 20.49 44.30
CA HIS A 76 -0.23 19.76 43.89
C HIS A 76 -0.57 18.35 43.39
N VAL A 77 -1.55 17.70 44.01
CA VAL A 77 -2.05 16.41 43.57
C VAL A 77 -2.75 16.55 42.24
N ALA A 78 -3.59 17.59 42.04
CA ALA A 78 -4.21 17.83 40.74
C ALA A 78 -3.18 18.04 39.65
N GLN A 79 -2.12 18.82 39.93
CA GLN A 79 -1.03 19.01 38.97
C GLN A 79 -0.28 17.73 38.68
N ASN A 80 0.02 16.90 39.68
CA ASN A 80 0.70 15.61 39.49
C ASN A 80 -0.13 14.67 38.62
N ILE A 81 -1.42 14.54 38.90
CA ILE A 81 -2.34 13.70 38.08
C ILE A 81 -2.36 14.22 36.65
N ALA A 82 -2.50 15.51 36.44
CA ALA A 82 -2.48 16.12 35.10
C ALA A 82 -1.17 15.81 34.36
N THR A 83 -0.03 15.91 35.05
CA THR A 83 1.27 15.59 34.47
C THR A 83 1.37 14.12 34.09
N MET A 84 0.91 13.20 34.97
CA MET A 84 0.90 11.77 34.66
C MET A 84 -0.01 11.44 33.48
N ILE A 85 -1.18 12.06 33.36
CA ILE A 85 -2.06 11.88 32.20
C ILE A 85 -1.37 12.32 30.91
N LEU A 86 -0.66 13.48 30.93
CA LEU A 86 0.09 13.95 29.76
C LEU A 86 1.22 13.00 29.37
N GLU A 87 1.99 12.50 30.32
CA GLU A 87 3.06 11.52 30.09
C GLU A 87 2.53 10.22 29.47
N GLU A 88 1.47 9.65 30.04
CA GLU A 88 0.84 8.43 29.54
C GLU A 88 0.23 8.65 28.15
N SER A 89 -0.39 9.80 27.92
CA SER A 89 -0.93 10.20 26.61
C SER A 89 0.17 10.32 25.56
N GLN A 90 1.29 10.94 25.92
CA GLN A 90 2.47 11.06 25.05
C GLN A 90 3.05 9.68 24.67
N GLN A 91 3.15 8.78 25.67
CA GLN A 91 3.62 7.42 25.43
C GLN A 91 2.67 6.65 24.50
N MET A 92 1.36 6.76 24.69
CA MET A 92 0.36 6.15 23.84
C MET A 92 0.46 6.65 22.40
N ILE A 93 0.54 7.97 22.19
CA ILE A 93 0.69 8.57 20.85
C ILE A 93 1.98 8.09 20.18
N ASN A 94 3.09 8.05 20.92
CA ASN A 94 4.35 7.55 20.39
C ASN A 94 4.27 6.06 20.01
N ALA A 95 3.61 5.23 20.83
CA ALA A 95 3.40 3.82 20.54
C ALA A 95 2.53 3.62 19.28
N LEU A 96 1.44 4.38 19.14
CA LEU A 96 0.59 4.35 17.95
C LEU A 96 1.35 4.77 16.68
N ASN A 97 2.17 5.83 16.77
CA ASN A 97 3.00 6.26 15.64
C ASN A 97 4.05 5.21 15.24
N THR A 98 4.64 4.53 16.23
CA THR A 98 5.59 3.45 15.97
C THR A 98 4.88 2.29 15.30
N GLN A 99 3.74 1.85 15.83
CA GLN A 99 2.94 0.78 15.25
C GLN A 99 2.53 1.10 13.80
N ALA A 100 2.03 2.31 13.55
CA ALA A 100 1.64 2.73 12.21
C ALA A 100 2.80 2.71 11.20
N ARG A 101 4.02 3.07 11.66
CA ARG A 101 5.22 2.96 10.82
C ARG A 101 5.61 1.52 10.55
N GLU A 102 5.59 0.66 11.57
CA GLU A 102 5.90 -0.76 11.42
C GLU A 102 4.92 -1.45 10.47
N ASP A 103 3.62 -1.16 10.59
CA ASP A 103 2.60 -1.65 9.68
C ASP A 103 2.86 -1.19 8.24
N THR A 104 3.17 0.09 8.03
CA THR A 104 3.48 0.65 6.71
C THR A 104 4.71 -0.02 6.09
N ILE A 105 5.77 -0.24 6.88
CA ILE A 105 6.99 -0.93 6.42
C ILE A 105 6.68 -2.39 6.09
N SER A 106 5.90 -3.07 6.90
CA SER A 106 5.49 -4.46 6.67
C SER A 106 4.71 -4.61 5.36
N TYR A 107 3.76 -3.72 5.08
CA TYR A 107 3.05 -3.70 3.80
C TYR A 107 4.00 -3.47 2.62
N ALA A 108 4.90 -2.48 2.73
CA ALA A 108 5.87 -2.20 1.67
C ALA A 108 6.82 -3.38 1.40
N GLN A 109 7.22 -4.10 2.45
CA GLN A 109 8.03 -5.31 2.31
C GLN A 109 7.28 -6.44 1.59
N THR A 110 6.00 -6.64 1.94
CA THR A 110 5.14 -7.62 1.27
C THR A 110 4.98 -7.28 -0.21
N ASP A 111 4.67 -6.03 -0.53
CA ASP A 111 4.55 -5.57 -1.92
C ASP A 111 5.84 -5.75 -2.72
N LEU A 112 6.99 -5.52 -2.08
CA LEU A 112 8.31 -5.74 -2.70
C LEU A 112 8.52 -7.23 -3.03
N VAL A 113 8.22 -8.14 -2.09
CA VAL A 113 8.36 -9.58 -2.31
C VAL A 113 7.46 -10.03 -3.47
N ASP A 114 6.20 -9.58 -3.50
CA ASP A 114 5.26 -9.91 -4.56
C ASP A 114 5.71 -9.34 -5.92
N ALA A 115 6.27 -8.14 -5.94
CA ALA A 115 6.81 -7.55 -7.16
C ALA A 115 8.03 -8.31 -7.69
N LEU A 116 8.93 -8.77 -6.80
CA LEU A 116 10.08 -9.59 -7.17
C LEU A 116 9.66 -10.95 -7.74
N GLU A 117 8.66 -11.60 -7.15
CA GLU A 117 8.16 -12.88 -7.66
C GLU A 117 7.48 -12.72 -9.03
N ARG A 118 6.72 -11.64 -9.23
CA ARG A 118 6.16 -11.31 -10.55
C ARG A 118 7.25 -11.05 -11.58
N LEU A 119 8.31 -10.32 -11.21
CA LEU A 119 9.45 -10.08 -12.08
C LEU A 119 10.15 -11.38 -12.46
N LYS A 120 10.39 -12.28 -11.50
CA LYS A 120 10.99 -13.59 -11.72
C LYS A 120 10.15 -14.41 -12.69
N THR A 121 8.86 -14.54 -12.44
CA THR A 121 7.92 -15.27 -13.30
C THR A 121 7.90 -14.72 -14.73
N ALA A 122 7.87 -13.39 -14.88
CA ALA A 122 7.90 -12.74 -16.18
C ALA A 122 9.23 -13.00 -16.94
N ARG A 123 10.37 -12.98 -16.24
CA ARG A 123 11.67 -13.31 -16.82
C ARG A 123 11.78 -14.77 -17.25
N GLU A 124 11.26 -15.69 -16.43
CA GLU A 124 11.19 -17.10 -16.78
C GLU A 124 10.32 -17.35 -18.01
N ALA A 125 9.13 -16.73 -18.06
CA ALA A 125 8.24 -16.80 -19.21
C ALA A 125 8.90 -16.23 -20.49
N LEU A 126 9.60 -15.11 -20.39
CA LEU A 126 10.34 -14.52 -21.50
C LEU A 126 11.47 -15.44 -21.99
N THR A 127 12.20 -16.05 -21.06
CA THR A 127 13.27 -17.01 -21.40
C THR A 127 12.71 -18.24 -22.10
N GLN A 128 11.61 -18.79 -21.59
CA GLN A 128 10.91 -19.92 -22.23
C GLN A 128 10.39 -19.56 -23.63
N PHE A 129 9.81 -18.37 -23.78
CA PHE A 129 9.37 -17.88 -25.08
C PHE A 129 10.53 -17.78 -26.07
N ARG A 130 11.64 -17.16 -25.69
CA ARG A 130 12.85 -17.04 -26.54
C ARG A 130 13.41 -18.41 -26.93
N THR A 131 13.45 -19.35 -25.98
CA THR A 131 13.92 -20.73 -26.25
C THR A 131 13.00 -21.47 -27.21
N ARG A 132 11.67 -21.35 -27.06
CA ARG A 132 10.68 -22.02 -27.89
C ARG A 132 10.66 -21.45 -29.31
N THR A 133 10.70 -20.15 -29.45
CA THR A 133 10.58 -19.47 -30.74
C THR A 133 11.92 -19.30 -31.44
N ARG A 134 13.03 -19.55 -30.76
CA ARG A 134 14.40 -19.25 -31.22
C ARG A 134 14.60 -17.77 -31.64
N ILE A 135 13.69 -16.92 -31.26
CA ILE A 135 13.73 -15.49 -31.53
C ILE A 135 14.45 -14.80 -30.35
N VAL A 136 15.71 -14.46 -30.58
CA VAL A 136 16.53 -13.74 -29.57
C VAL A 136 16.21 -12.25 -29.59
N ASP A 137 15.98 -11.71 -30.78
CA ASP A 137 15.65 -10.32 -31.04
C ASP A 137 14.44 -10.25 -31.99
N PRO A 138 13.22 -9.97 -31.46
CA PRO A 138 12.02 -9.89 -32.27
C PRO A 138 12.07 -8.79 -33.33
N GLU A 139 12.78 -7.72 -33.05
CA GLU A 139 12.86 -6.56 -33.96
C GLU A 139 13.75 -6.87 -35.16
N ALA A 140 14.90 -7.51 -34.91
CA ALA A 140 15.78 -7.99 -35.98
C ALA A 140 15.12 -9.09 -36.82
N ASP A 141 14.34 -10.01 -36.21
CA ASP A 141 13.60 -11.05 -36.96
C ASP A 141 12.51 -10.45 -37.84
N ILE A 142 11.75 -9.47 -37.33
CA ILE A 142 10.74 -8.76 -38.14
C ILE A 142 11.38 -8.02 -39.30
N GLN A 143 12.48 -7.29 -39.08
CA GLN A 143 13.19 -6.59 -40.14
C GLN A 143 13.75 -7.54 -41.19
N GLY A 144 14.30 -8.66 -40.77
CA GLY A 144 14.76 -9.72 -41.66
C GLY A 144 13.64 -10.27 -42.53
N ARG A 145 12.50 -10.60 -41.94
CA ARG A 145 11.31 -11.08 -42.69
C ARG A 145 10.74 -10.05 -43.64
N MET A 146 10.67 -8.79 -43.21
CA MET A 146 10.25 -7.68 -44.07
C MET A 146 11.22 -7.49 -45.27
N GLY A 147 12.52 -7.60 -45.00
CA GLY A 147 13.54 -7.57 -46.07
C GLY A 147 13.35 -8.66 -47.11
N VAL A 148 13.12 -9.88 -46.66
CA VAL A 148 12.84 -11.04 -47.59
C VAL A 148 11.53 -10.76 -48.34
N MET A 149 10.48 -10.30 -47.66
CA MET A 149 9.20 -10.03 -48.31
C MET A 149 9.31 -8.95 -49.37
N ASN A 150 9.99 -7.85 -49.08
CA ASN A 150 10.23 -6.78 -50.05
C ASN A 150 11.03 -7.26 -51.25
N ASN A 151 12.04 -8.09 -51.04
CA ASN A 151 12.84 -8.67 -52.15
C ASN A 151 11.98 -9.58 -53.02
N LEU A 152 11.15 -10.45 -52.43
CA LEU A 152 10.25 -11.34 -53.17
C LEU A 152 9.19 -10.53 -53.95
N GLN A 153 8.64 -9.46 -53.38
CA GLN A 153 7.71 -8.56 -54.08
C GLN A 153 8.38 -7.88 -55.25
N GLN A 154 9.62 -7.45 -55.11
CA GLN A 154 10.39 -6.84 -56.21
C GLN A 154 10.69 -7.85 -57.34
N GLN A 155 11.08 -9.08 -56.95
CA GLN A 155 11.29 -10.17 -57.94
C GLN A 155 9.99 -10.51 -58.65
N LEU A 156 8.86 -10.59 -57.91
CA LEU A 156 7.56 -10.86 -58.52
C LEU A 156 7.15 -9.74 -59.50
N ALA A 157 7.32 -8.48 -59.11
CA ALA A 157 7.04 -7.34 -60.02
C ALA A 157 7.87 -7.41 -61.29
N THR A 158 9.17 -7.69 -61.16
CA THR A 158 10.07 -7.86 -62.35
C THR A 158 9.62 -9.03 -63.20
N ALA A 159 9.36 -10.19 -62.61
CA ALA A 159 8.92 -11.39 -63.37
C ALA A 159 7.57 -11.16 -64.09
N LEU A 160 6.64 -10.43 -63.47
CA LEU A 160 5.38 -10.05 -64.11
C LEU A 160 5.59 -9.11 -65.30
N ILE A 161 6.44 -8.12 -65.19
CA ILE A 161 6.78 -7.17 -66.29
C ILE A 161 7.43 -7.94 -67.44
N ASP A 162 8.41 -8.79 -67.16
CA ASP A 162 9.09 -9.58 -68.17
C ASP A 162 8.13 -10.53 -68.89
N TYR A 163 7.22 -11.17 -68.13
CA TYR A 163 6.18 -12.03 -68.68
C TYR A 163 5.22 -11.29 -69.61
N ASP A 164 4.74 -10.10 -69.18
CA ASP A 164 3.84 -9.27 -70.01
C ASP A 164 4.51 -8.74 -71.29
N LEU A 165 5.78 -8.34 -71.20
CA LEU A 165 6.57 -7.95 -72.38
C LEU A 165 6.77 -9.09 -73.39
N LEU A 166 7.07 -10.28 -72.86
CA LEU A 166 7.17 -11.48 -73.72
C LEU A 166 5.82 -11.84 -74.36
N ARG A 167 4.74 -11.76 -73.62
CA ARG A 167 3.38 -12.03 -74.12
C ARG A 167 2.97 -11.09 -75.27
N GLY A 168 3.46 -9.83 -75.23
CA GLY A 168 3.20 -8.87 -76.31
C GLY A 168 4.09 -9.03 -77.57
N THR A 169 5.17 -9.83 -77.48
CA THR A 169 6.18 -9.92 -78.56
C THR A 169 6.35 -11.30 -79.19
N VAL A 170 5.85 -12.38 -78.56
CA VAL A 170 6.00 -13.76 -79.04
C VAL A 170 4.65 -14.43 -79.29
N ALA A 171 4.65 -15.49 -80.14
CA ALA A 171 3.45 -16.24 -80.47
C ALA A 171 2.97 -17.10 -79.29
N ASP A 172 1.65 -17.36 -79.19
CA ASP A 172 1.06 -18.23 -78.19
C ASP A 172 1.68 -19.66 -78.30
N GLY A 173 2.23 -20.11 -77.14
CA GLY A 173 2.89 -21.42 -77.04
C GLY A 173 4.42 -21.40 -76.97
N ASP A 174 5.05 -20.22 -77.01
CA ASP A 174 6.50 -20.08 -76.86
C ASP A 174 6.95 -20.61 -75.49
N PRO A 175 7.99 -21.49 -75.43
CA PRO A 175 8.52 -22.03 -74.21
C PRO A 175 8.95 -21.00 -73.14
N ARG A 176 9.27 -19.77 -73.58
CA ARG A 176 9.69 -18.67 -72.73
C ARG A 176 8.51 -18.15 -71.87
N LEU A 177 7.29 -18.11 -72.39
CA LEU A 177 6.08 -17.77 -71.67
C LEU A 177 5.81 -18.78 -70.57
N LYS A 178 5.98 -20.05 -70.85
CA LYS A 178 5.79 -21.18 -69.87
C LYS A 178 6.77 -21.07 -68.71
N LYS A 179 8.03 -20.73 -68.98
CA LYS A 179 9.06 -20.49 -67.95
C LYS A 179 8.76 -19.25 -67.09
N GLY A 180 8.33 -18.15 -67.73
CA GLY A 180 7.94 -16.94 -67.00
C GLY A 180 6.78 -17.19 -66.04
N GLN A 181 5.75 -17.89 -66.47
CA GLN A 181 4.63 -18.27 -65.64
C GLN A 181 5.05 -19.13 -64.47
N GLN A 182 5.89 -20.15 -64.69
CA GLN A 182 6.43 -21.03 -63.64
C GLN A 182 7.23 -20.21 -62.59
N LEU A 183 8.03 -19.22 -63.03
CA LEU A 183 8.79 -18.35 -62.13
C LEU A 183 7.85 -17.57 -61.22
N ILE A 184 6.81 -16.95 -61.78
CA ILE A 184 5.80 -16.20 -61.05
C ILE A 184 5.11 -17.09 -60.03
N ASP A 185 4.74 -18.29 -60.40
CA ASP A 185 4.06 -19.24 -59.51
C ASP A 185 4.96 -19.70 -58.34
N VAL A 186 6.24 -19.91 -58.58
CA VAL A 186 7.24 -20.23 -57.53
C VAL A 186 7.45 -19.06 -56.55
N ILE A 187 7.48 -17.82 -57.03
CA ILE A 187 7.64 -16.67 -56.14
C ILE A 187 6.39 -16.40 -55.32
N ARG A 188 5.20 -16.80 -55.78
CA ARG A 188 3.93 -16.66 -55.04
C ARG A 188 3.69 -17.70 -53.96
N GLN A 189 4.35 -18.84 -53.98
CA GLN A 189 4.27 -19.86 -52.94
C GLN A 189 5.08 -19.48 -51.71
#